data_1c0b3b906ae4257c87d33b85359a0f4f
#
_entry.id   1c0b3b906ae4257c87d33b85359a0f4f
#
_cell.length_a   1.000
_cell.length_b   1.000
_cell.length_c   1.000
_cell.angle_alpha   90.00
_cell.angle_beta   90.00
_cell.angle_gamma   90.00
#
_symmetry.space_group_name_H-M   'P 1'
#
loop_
_entity.id
_entity.type
_entity.pdbx_description
1 polymer ?
#
loop_
_entity_poly.entity_id
_entity_poly.type
_entity_poly.pdbx_seq_one_letter_code
_entity_poly.pdbx_strand_id
1 'polypeptide(L)'
;PEILARIKQHELAYRMQTSVPELMDLSGESDATFELYGEEARQAGSFAACCLNARRLAERGVRNIQIFHRGWDAHGNLAGEHGNQCKDIDQGSAGLIQDLRQRGMLDDTLVVWGGEFGRTPYCQGRLGKDNYGRDHHPRCFSIWMAGGGIKPGITYGRTDDYGYNIADADGNQLKPQPDKHKWTPGTMHIHDLNATILNQLGIDHRKLTYRYQGRDFRLTDVHGNVAHEIIA
;
A
#
# COMPACT_ATOMS: atom_id res chain seq x y z
N PRO A 1 33.35 -17.94 7.70
CA PRO A 1 32.43 -16.87 7.28
C PRO A 1 30.96 -17.22 7.53
N GLU A 2 30.50 -18.44 7.22
CA GLU A 2 29.09 -18.84 7.32
C GLU A 2 28.60 -18.94 8.78
N ILE A 3 29.41 -19.53 9.66
CA ILE A 3 29.08 -19.65 11.09
C ILE A 3 28.93 -18.26 11.73
N LEU A 4 29.84 -17.35 11.44
CA LEU A 4 29.75 -15.97 11.95
C LEU A 4 28.53 -15.22 11.42
N ALA A 5 28.13 -15.47 10.16
CA ALA A 5 26.93 -14.90 9.59
C ALA A 5 25.67 -15.43 10.30
N ARG A 6 25.62 -16.73 10.59
CA ARG A 6 24.51 -17.35 11.37
C ARG A 6 24.45 -16.83 12.80
N ILE A 7 25.58 -16.69 13.47
CA ILE A 7 25.61 -16.11 14.82
C ILE A 7 25.02 -14.68 14.80
N LYS A 8 25.46 -13.83 13.87
CA LYS A 8 24.92 -12.48 13.72
C LYS A 8 23.41 -12.46 13.42
N GLN A 9 22.94 -13.39 12.62
CA GLN A 9 21.49 -13.53 12.35
C GLN A 9 20.70 -13.90 13.62
N HIS A 10 21.22 -14.83 14.42
CA HIS A 10 20.58 -15.20 15.70
C HIS A 10 20.63 -14.07 16.72
N GLU A 11 21.75 -13.35 16.83
CA GLU A 11 21.85 -12.16 17.69
C GLU A 11 20.85 -11.07 17.28
N LEU A 12 20.70 -10.83 15.96
CA LEU A 12 19.72 -9.88 15.44
C LEU A 12 18.29 -10.33 15.76
N ALA A 13 17.97 -11.60 15.53
CA ALA A 13 16.65 -12.17 15.85
C ALA A 13 16.34 -12.05 17.34
N TYR A 14 17.31 -12.34 18.22
CA TYR A 14 17.16 -12.18 19.67
C TYR A 14 16.88 -10.73 20.07
N ARG A 15 17.65 -9.78 19.52
CA ARG A 15 17.44 -8.34 19.78
C ARG A 15 16.05 -7.88 19.30
N MET A 16 15.60 -8.37 18.15
CA MET A 16 14.25 -8.08 17.66
C MET A 16 13.19 -8.63 18.62
N GLN A 17 13.31 -9.89 19.05
CA GLN A 17 12.36 -10.50 19.97
C GLN A 17 12.30 -9.79 21.34
N THR A 18 13.41 -9.32 21.86
CA THR A 18 13.45 -8.59 23.13
C THR A 18 12.90 -7.18 23.05
N SER A 19 12.91 -6.54 21.86
CA SER A 19 12.37 -5.20 21.66
C SER A 19 10.87 -5.17 21.34
N VAL A 20 10.29 -6.31 20.94
CA VAL A 20 8.85 -6.38 20.57
C VAL A 20 7.91 -6.04 21.74
N PRO A 21 8.10 -6.54 22.98
CA PRO A 21 7.22 -6.18 24.09
C PRO A 21 7.17 -4.67 24.35
N GLU A 22 8.31 -3.99 24.34
CA GLU A 22 8.40 -2.53 24.50
C GLU A 22 7.72 -1.79 23.35
N LEU A 23 7.90 -2.26 22.11
CA LEU A 23 7.25 -1.68 20.95
C LEU A 23 5.72 -1.78 21.05
N MET A 24 5.21 -2.94 21.46
CA MET A 24 3.78 -3.24 21.55
C MET A 24 3.09 -2.62 22.77
N ASP A 25 3.86 -2.19 23.75
CA ASP A 25 3.32 -1.49 24.94
C ASP A 25 2.93 -0.05 24.55
N LEU A 26 1.64 0.19 24.43
CA LEU A 26 1.05 1.48 24.11
C LEU A 26 0.73 2.32 25.36
N SER A 27 1.03 1.85 26.57
CA SER A 27 0.71 2.54 27.82
C SER A 27 1.38 3.91 27.98
N GLY A 28 2.48 4.14 27.25
CA GLY A 28 3.18 5.41 27.20
C GLY A 28 2.63 6.43 26.18
N GLU A 29 1.64 6.05 25.36
CA GLU A 29 1.03 6.97 24.41
C GLU A 29 0.01 7.90 25.11
N SER A 30 -0.09 9.14 24.65
CA SER A 30 -1.02 10.12 25.20
C SER A 30 -2.47 9.88 24.78
N ASP A 31 -3.40 10.41 25.55
CA ASP A 31 -4.82 10.39 25.16
C ASP A 31 -5.03 11.10 23.82
N ALA A 32 -4.33 12.19 23.56
CA ALA A 32 -4.37 12.87 22.26
C ALA A 32 -3.93 11.98 21.09
N THR A 33 -2.96 11.06 21.32
CA THR A 33 -2.58 10.05 20.32
C THR A 33 -3.77 9.11 20.05
N PHE A 34 -4.44 8.61 21.09
CA PHE A 34 -5.59 7.73 20.92
C PHE A 34 -6.78 8.43 20.28
N GLU A 35 -7.04 9.70 20.60
CA GLU A 35 -8.05 10.52 19.91
C GLU A 35 -7.74 10.64 18.40
N LEU A 36 -6.48 10.80 18.05
CA LEU A 36 -6.03 10.92 16.65
C LEU A 36 -6.25 9.64 15.86
N TYR A 37 -5.84 8.48 16.41
CA TYR A 37 -5.94 7.17 15.74
C TYR A 37 -7.33 6.52 15.89
N GLY A 38 -8.14 6.99 16.84
CA GLY A 38 -9.40 6.39 17.26
C GLY A 38 -9.25 5.55 18.53
N GLU A 39 -10.31 5.48 19.33
CA GLU A 39 -10.32 4.71 20.59
C GLU A 39 -10.03 3.23 20.39
N GLU A 40 -10.33 2.68 19.20
CA GLU A 40 -9.96 1.31 18.82
C GLU A 40 -8.46 1.07 18.84
N ALA A 41 -7.63 2.11 18.75
CA ALA A 41 -6.18 1.99 18.87
C ALA A 41 -5.71 1.48 20.25
N ARG A 42 -6.58 1.60 21.29
CA ARG A 42 -6.32 0.98 22.60
C ARG A 42 -6.51 -0.54 22.59
N GLN A 43 -7.22 -1.04 21.60
CA GLN A 43 -7.50 -2.47 21.45
C GLN A 43 -6.40 -3.15 20.63
N ALA A 44 -5.64 -4.02 21.27
CA ALA A 44 -4.58 -4.78 20.61
C ALA A 44 -5.12 -5.58 19.41
N GLY A 45 -4.47 -5.44 18.27
CA GLY A 45 -4.84 -6.13 17.03
C GLY A 45 -5.89 -5.42 16.18
N SER A 46 -6.47 -4.29 16.62
CA SER A 46 -7.27 -3.43 15.75
C SER A 46 -6.41 -2.82 14.63
N PHE A 47 -7.05 -2.42 13.53
CA PHE A 47 -6.34 -1.74 12.45
C PHE A 47 -5.72 -0.41 12.93
N ALA A 48 -6.42 0.33 13.75
CA ALA A 48 -5.94 1.57 14.36
C ALA A 48 -4.68 1.34 15.23
N ALA A 49 -4.68 0.28 16.07
CA ALA A 49 -3.49 -0.12 16.83
C ALA A 49 -2.32 -0.55 15.91
N CYS A 50 -2.61 -1.22 14.80
CA CYS A 50 -1.59 -1.56 13.80
C CYS A 50 -1.00 -0.31 13.15
N CYS A 51 -1.80 0.70 12.83
CA CYS A 51 -1.33 1.99 12.32
C CYS A 51 -0.45 2.73 13.34
N LEU A 52 -0.85 2.78 14.60
CA LEU A 52 -0.05 3.37 15.67
C LEU A 52 1.28 2.63 15.86
N ASN A 53 1.27 1.30 15.85
CA ASN A 53 2.49 0.51 15.90
C ASN A 53 3.39 0.71 14.67
N ALA A 54 2.82 0.92 13.49
CA ALA A 54 3.59 1.23 12.28
C ALA A 54 4.36 2.55 12.43
N ARG A 55 3.75 3.61 13.00
CA ARG A 55 4.46 4.85 13.32
C ARG A 55 5.62 4.57 14.31
N ARG A 56 5.38 3.81 15.38
CA ARG A 56 6.40 3.46 16.38
C ARG A 56 7.56 2.64 15.79
N LEU A 57 7.26 1.75 14.84
CA LEU A 57 8.27 1.01 14.08
C LEU A 57 9.11 1.95 13.21
N ALA A 58 8.45 2.89 12.50
CA ALA A 58 9.14 3.87 11.68
C ALA A 58 10.08 4.76 12.50
N GLU A 59 9.66 5.22 13.68
CA GLU A 59 10.50 5.97 14.63
C GLU A 59 11.76 5.20 15.05
N ARG A 60 11.68 3.87 15.08
CA ARG A 60 12.82 2.99 15.40
C ARG A 60 13.65 2.60 14.18
N GLY A 61 13.38 3.20 13.02
CA GLY A 61 14.13 2.99 11.78
C GLY A 61 13.79 1.70 11.03
N VAL A 62 12.64 1.09 11.30
CA VAL A 62 12.15 -0.04 10.49
C VAL A 62 11.70 0.50 9.14
N ARG A 63 12.40 0.09 8.07
CA ARG A 63 12.24 0.68 6.74
C ARG A 63 11.06 0.15 5.94
N ASN A 64 10.64 -1.09 6.17
CA ASN A 64 9.55 -1.71 5.44
C ASN A 64 8.53 -2.25 6.44
N ILE A 65 7.34 -1.69 6.41
CA ILE A 65 6.25 -2.04 7.31
C ILE A 65 5.03 -2.36 6.45
N GLN A 66 4.38 -3.48 6.72
CA GLN A 66 3.15 -3.87 6.05
C GLN A 66 2.04 -4.06 7.07
N ILE A 67 0.91 -3.43 6.82
CA ILE A 67 -0.34 -3.62 7.57
C ILE A 67 -1.31 -4.34 6.65
N PHE A 68 -1.83 -5.47 7.11
CA PHE A 68 -2.83 -6.23 6.37
C PHE A 68 -4.20 -6.02 6.99
N HIS A 69 -5.17 -5.66 6.17
CA HIS A 69 -6.57 -5.57 6.55
C HIS A 69 -7.42 -6.49 5.69
N ARG A 70 -8.21 -7.35 6.32
CA ARG A 70 -9.03 -8.38 5.66
C ARG A 70 -10.44 -7.86 5.35
N GLY A 71 -11.20 -8.64 4.58
CA GLY A 71 -12.64 -8.43 4.44
C GLY A 71 -13.05 -7.57 3.24
N TRP A 72 -12.17 -7.34 2.28
CA TRP A 72 -12.45 -6.55 1.07
C TRP A 72 -12.98 -7.39 -0.10
N ASP A 73 -13.02 -8.72 0.04
CA ASP A 73 -13.46 -9.65 -0.99
C ASP A 73 -14.97 -9.87 -0.95
N ALA A 74 -15.72 -8.79 -1.19
CA ALA A 74 -17.17 -8.76 -1.06
C ALA A 74 -17.87 -9.31 -2.30
N HIS A 75 -18.17 -10.61 -2.30
CA HIS A 75 -18.94 -11.31 -3.32
C HIS A 75 -20.45 -11.29 -3.08
N GLY A 76 -20.90 -10.75 -1.97
CA GLY A 76 -22.29 -10.50 -1.56
C GLY A 76 -22.34 -9.41 -0.52
N ASN A 77 -23.51 -8.86 -0.21
CA ASN A 77 -23.71 -7.82 0.80
C ASN A 77 -22.69 -6.66 0.73
N LEU A 78 -22.30 -6.27 -0.50
CA LEU A 78 -21.24 -5.29 -0.73
C LEU A 78 -21.39 -4.01 0.07
N ALA A 79 -22.60 -3.45 0.13
CA ALA A 79 -22.83 -2.18 0.79
C ALA A 79 -22.57 -2.26 2.32
N GLY A 80 -23.01 -3.35 2.96
CA GLY A 80 -22.78 -3.58 4.38
C GLY A 80 -21.32 -3.90 4.70
N GLU A 81 -20.74 -4.85 3.99
CA GLU A 81 -19.36 -5.27 4.20
C GLU A 81 -18.39 -4.11 3.93
N HIS A 82 -18.53 -3.44 2.78
CA HIS A 82 -17.65 -2.33 2.42
C HIS A 82 -17.74 -1.16 3.40
N GLY A 83 -18.97 -0.83 3.83
CA GLY A 83 -19.16 0.21 4.84
C GLY A 83 -18.50 -0.10 6.17
N ASN A 84 -18.51 -1.36 6.61
CA ASN A 84 -17.84 -1.80 7.82
C ASN A 84 -16.31 -1.73 7.67
N GLN A 85 -15.77 -2.21 6.54
CA GLN A 85 -14.33 -2.13 6.27
C GLN A 85 -13.84 -0.68 6.22
N CYS A 86 -14.58 0.23 5.58
CA CYS A 86 -14.22 1.64 5.54
C CYS A 86 -14.17 2.26 6.94
N LYS A 87 -15.15 1.97 7.80
CA LYS A 87 -15.16 2.47 9.19
C LYS A 87 -13.95 1.96 9.98
N ASP A 88 -13.55 0.71 9.76
CA ASP A 88 -12.46 0.08 10.49
C ASP A 88 -11.10 0.72 10.16
N ILE A 89 -10.89 1.12 8.89
CA ILE A 89 -9.59 1.64 8.45
C ILE A 89 -9.48 3.16 8.44
N ASP A 90 -10.59 3.90 8.39
CA ASP A 90 -10.59 5.31 8.00
C ASP A 90 -9.82 6.18 9.00
N GLN A 91 -10.22 6.15 10.27
CA GLN A 91 -9.58 6.96 11.29
C GLN A 91 -8.13 6.56 11.56
N GLY A 92 -7.83 5.25 11.62
CA GLY A 92 -6.46 4.76 11.82
C GLY A 92 -5.51 5.19 10.69
N SER A 93 -5.98 5.15 9.44
CA SER A 93 -5.19 5.63 8.29
C SER A 93 -4.96 7.14 8.35
N ALA A 94 -6.00 7.92 8.63
CA ALA A 94 -5.90 9.37 8.76
C ALA A 94 -4.97 9.76 9.92
N GLY A 95 -5.10 9.08 11.07
CA GLY A 95 -4.26 9.26 12.24
C GLY A 95 -2.79 9.02 11.94
N LEU A 96 -2.47 7.93 11.22
CA LEU A 96 -1.09 7.63 10.81
C LEU A 96 -0.48 8.76 9.97
N ILE A 97 -1.18 9.25 8.95
CA ILE A 97 -0.68 10.32 8.08
C ILE A 97 -0.48 11.62 8.89
N GLN A 98 -1.43 11.96 9.74
CA GLN A 98 -1.35 13.18 10.55
C GLN A 98 -0.22 13.11 11.58
N ASP A 99 -0.04 11.97 12.25
CA ASP A 99 1.01 11.77 13.26
C ASP A 99 2.40 11.82 12.62
N LEU A 100 2.60 11.13 11.48
CA LEU A 100 3.84 11.21 10.71
C LEU A 100 4.15 12.65 10.30
N ARG A 101 3.14 13.42 9.86
CA ARG A 101 3.30 14.82 9.49
C ARG A 101 3.67 15.70 10.68
N GLN A 102 2.97 15.55 11.82
CA GLN A 102 3.22 16.34 13.04
C GLN A 102 4.62 16.09 13.60
N ARG A 103 5.15 14.87 13.42
CA ARG A 103 6.50 14.49 13.85
C ARG A 103 7.60 14.85 12.84
N GLY A 104 7.24 15.41 11.68
CA GLY A 104 8.20 15.70 10.61
C GLY A 104 8.76 14.45 9.93
N MET A 105 8.07 13.32 10.01
CA MET A 105 8.49 12.04 9.45
C MET A 105 7.86 11.74 8.08
N LEU A 106 6.80 12.46 7.70
CA LEU A 106 6.05 12.14 6.48
C LEU A 106 6.88 12.34 5.21
N ASP A 107 7.79 13.32 5.21
CA ASP A 107 8.64 13.61 4.04
C ASP A 107 9.61 12.45 3.75
N ASP A 108 10.03 11.72 4.79
CA ASP A 108 10.93 10.56 4.71
C ASP A 108 10.21 9.21 4.78
N THR A 109 8.88 9.22 4.85
CA THR A 109 8.06 8.00 4.96
C THR A 109 7.03 7.94 3.86
N LEU A 110 7.21 7.01 2.93
CA LEU A 110 6.19 6.75 1.90
C LEU A 110 5.12 5.82 2.46
N VAL A 111 3.89 6.30 2.52
CA VAL A 111 2.71 5.51 2.84
C VAL A 111 1.98 5.15 1.56
N VAL A 112 1.76 3.87 1.34
CA VAL A 112 1.03 3.34 0.17
C VAL A 112 -0.17 2.55 0.66
N TRP A 113 -1.35 2.88 0.18
CA TRP A 113 -2.59 2.17 0.47
C TRP A 113 -3.21 1.64 -0.81
N GLY A 114 -3.62 0.39 -0.82
CA GLY A 114 -4.27 -0.21 -1.97
C GLY A 114 -4.69 -1.65 -1.72
N GLY A 115 -5.53 -2.17 -2.61
CA GLY A 115 -5.76 -3.60 -2.73
C GLY A 115 -4.82 -4.23 -3.75
N GLU A 116 -4.93 -5.54 -3.89
CA GLU A 116 -4.13 -6.31 -4.86
C GLU A 116 -4.53 -6.02 -6.31
N PHE A 117 -5.81 -5.71 -6.55
CA PHE A 117 -6.39 -5.31 -7.84
C PHE A 117 -7.79 -4.69 -7.63
N GLY A 118 -8.48 -4.37 -8.72
CA GLY A 118 -9.81 -3.77 -8.70
C GLY A 118 -10.96 -4.77 -8.71
N ARG A 119 -12.15 -4.21 -8.81
CA ARG A 119 -13.41 -4.95 -8.85
C ARG A 119 -14.24 -4.55 -10.06
N THR A 120 -15.06 -5.48 -10.56
CA THR A 120 -15.94 -5.20 -11.69
C THR A 120 -17.02 -4.16 -11.34
N PRO A 121 -17.45 -3.30 -12.28
CA PRO A 121 -18.57 -2.39 -12.08
C PRO A 121 -19.93 -3.10 -12.06
N TYR A 122 -20.01 -4.32 -12.52
CA TYR A 122 -21.20 -5.17 -12.51
C TYR A 122 -21.14 -6.17 -11.35
N CYS A 123 -22.31 -6.70 -10.95
CA CYS A 123 -22.36 -7.69 -9.88
C CYS A 123 -21.86 -9.05 -10.34
N GLN A 124 -21.26 -9.78 -9.43
CA GLN A 124 -21.00 -11.20 -9.60
C GLN A 124 -22.31 -11.99 -9.42
N GLY A 125 -22.61 -12.85 -10.36
CA GLY A 125 -23.82 -13.65 -10.32
C GLY A 125 -25.11 -12.86 -10.54
N ARG A 126 -26.17 -13.22 -9.84
CA ARG A 126 -27.48 -12.59 -10.00
C ARG A 126 -27.58 -11.31 -9.18
N LEU A 127 -27.97 -10.21 -9.83
CA LEU A 127 -28.20 -8.94 -9.15
C LEU A 127 -29.43 -9.03 -8.26
N GLY A 128 -29.24 -8.95 -6.95
CA GLY A 128 -30.29 -8.82 -5.95
C GLY A 128 -30.32 -7.40 -5.37
N LYS A 129 -31.49 -6.95 -4.91
CA LYS A 129 -31.65 -5.61 -4.35
C LYS A 129 -30.77 -5.37 -3.12
N ASP A 130 -30.71 -6.37 -2.25
CA ASP A 130 -30.05 -6.24 -0.93
C ASP A 130 -28.85 -7.18 -0.75
N ASN A 131 -28.50 -7.95 -1.78
CA ASN A 131 -27.40 -8.88 -1.71
C ASN A 131 -26.70 -8.99 -3.08
N TYR A 132 -25.78 -8.10 -3.35
CA TYR A 132 -24.91 -8.14 -4.52
C TYR A 132 -23.46 -7.96 -4.08
N GLY A 133 -22.55 -8.49 -4.85
CA GLY A 133 -21.11 -8.32 -4.69
C GLY A 133 -20.47 -7.96 -6.02
N ARG A 134 -19.16 -7.90 -6.03
CA ARG A 134 -18.37 -7.61 -7.23
C ARG A 134 -17.34 -8.68 -7.46
N ASP A 135 -17.04 -8.96 -8.72
CA ASP A 135 -16.00 -9.90 -9.10
C ASP A 135 -14.63 -9.22 -9.18
N HIS A 136 -13.59 -10.02 -9.29
CA HIS A 136 -12.21 -9.58 -9.42
C HIS A 136 -11.95 -8.92 -10.78
N HIS A 137 -11.24 -7.80 -10.78
CA HIS A 137 -10.90 -7.08 -12.01
C HIS A 137 -9.48 -6.51 -11.97
N PRO A 138 -8.47 -7.26 -12.46
CA PRO A 138 -7.08 -6.87 -12.31
C PRO A 138 -6.62 -5.72 -13.23
N ARG A 139 -7.45 -5.31 -14.20
CA ARG A 139 -7.05 -4.35 -15.24
C ARG A 139 -7.21 -2.89 -14.86
N CYS A 140 -7.98 -2.60 -13.81
CA CYS A 140 -8.29 -1.23 -13.42
C CYS A 140 -8.50 -1.17 -11.90
N PHE A 141 -7.67 -0.40 -11.22
CA PHE A 141 -7.80 -0.19 -9.78
C PHE A 141 -7.14 1.14 -9.39
N SER A 142 -7.48 1.62 -8.21
CA SER A 142 -6.91 2.84 -7.63
C SER A 142 -6.15 2.52 -6.36
N ILE A 143 -5.08 3.26 -6.16
CA ILE A 143 -4.32 3.31 -4.91
C ILE A 143 -4.14 4.77 -4.51
N TRP A 144 -3.80 5.03 -3.26
CA TRP A 144 -3.29 6.35 -2.89
C TRP A 144 -1.93 6.22 -2.21
N MET A 145 -1.16 7.31 -2.29
CA MET A 145 0.14 7.44 -1.66
C MET A 145 0.25 8.79 -0.96
N ALA A 146 1.01 8.81 0.13
CA ALA A 146 1.29 10.03 0.87
C ALA A 146 2.73 10.03 1.39
N GLY A 147 3.35 11.19 1.41
CA GLY A 147 4.72 11.35 1.92
C GLY A 147 5.80 10.80 1.00
N GLY A 148 7.02 10.63 1.54
CA GLY A 148 8.16 10.06 0.83
C GLY A 148 8.45 10.71 -0.52
N GLY A 149 8.25 12.04 -0.65
CA GLY A 149 8.50 12.79 -1.90
C GLY A 149 7.41 12.65 -2.96
N ILE A 150 6.22 12.14 -2.64
CA ILE A 150 5.07 12.12 -3.57
C ILE A 150 4.35 13.47 -3.52
N LYS A 151 4.00 14.03 -4.69
CA LYS A 151 3.23 15.28 -4.80
C LYS A 151 1.87 15.16 -4.13
N PRO A 152 1.52 16.03 -3.20
CA PRO A 152 0.21 16.02 -2.56
C PRO A 152 -0.88 16.60 -3.48
N GLY A 153 -2.13 16.16 -3.28
CA GLY A 153 -3.31 16.78 -3.88
C GLY A 153 -3.46 16.57 -5.38
N ILE A 154 -2.80 15.58 -5.95
CA ILE A 154 -2.92 15.24 -7.37
C ILE A 154 -3.66 13.92 -7.57
N THR A 155 -4.27 13.79 -8.73
CA THR A 155 -4.75 12.51 -9.26
C THR A 155 -3.95 12.19 -10.52
N TYR A 156 -3.35 11.03 -10.58
CA TYR A 156 -2.58 10.55 -11.72
C TYR A 156 -3.26 9.34 -12.34
N GLY A 157 -3.57 9.45 -13.62
CA GLY A 157 -4.36 8.47 -14.35
C GLY A 157 -5.85 8.65 -14.17
N ARG A 158 -6.61 7.94 -14.98
CA ARG A 158 -8.07 7.94 -14.96
C ARG A 158 -8.62 6.63 -15.47
N THR A 159 -9.89 6.41 -15.20
CA THR A 159 -10.68 5.30 -15.73
C THR A 159 -11.70 5.81 -16.73
N ASP A 160 -12.31 4.89 -17.47
CA ASP A 160 -13.57 5.16 -18.17
C ASP A 160 -14.70 5.47 -17.16
N ASP A 161 -15.85 5.90 -17.67
CA ASP A 161 -17.00 6.29 -16.85
C ASP A 161 -17.56 5.17 -15.98
N TYR A 162 -17.25 3.93 -16.31
CA TYR A 162 -17.66 2.74 -15.55
C TYR A 162 -16.61 2.28 -14.52
N GLY A 163 -15.41 2.84 -14.53
CA GLY A 163 -14.30 2.34 -13.69
C GLY A 163 -13.85 0.94 -14.11
N TYR A 164 -14.07 0.54 -15.36
CA TYR A 164 -13.78 -0.80 -15.86
C TYR A 164 -12.46 -0.86 -16.64
N ASN A 165 -12.12 0.18 -17.36
CA ASN A 165 -10.87 0.26 -18.11
C ASN A 165 -10.09 1.52 -17.74
N ILE A 166 -8.77 1.45 -17.91
CA ILE A 166 -7.94 2.64 -17.88
C ILE A 166 -8.22 3.46 -19.15
N ALA A 167 -8.33 4.78 -19.00
CA ALA A 167 -8.56 5.73 -20.08
C ALA A 167 -7.37 6.69 -20.26
N ASP A 168 -7.24 7.22 -21.48
CA ASP A 168 -6.33 8.33 -21.78
C ASP A 168 -6.86 9.68 -21.25
N ALA A 169 -6.14 10.77 -21.51
CA ALA A 169 -6.54 12.11 -21.09
C ALA A 169 -7.89 12.57 -21.68
N ASP A 170 -8.26 12.06 -22.84
CA ASP A 170 -9.49 12.38 -23.54
C ASP A 170 -10.66 11.47 -23.12
N GLY A 171 -10.42 10.51 -22.24
CA GLY A 171 -11.42 9.56 -21.74
C GLY A 171 -11.60 8.33 -22.64
N ASN A 172 -10.79 8.17 -23.68
CA ASN A 172 -10.87 7.00 -24.53
C ASN A 172 -10.26 5.77 -23.83
N GLN A 173 -10.95 4.65 -23.91
CA GLN A 173 -10.47 3.40 -23.37
C GLN A 173 -9.12 3.01 -23.97
N LEU A 174 -8.12 2.79 -23.12
CA LEU A 174 -6.85 2.22 -23.54
C LEU A 174 -6.99 0.70 -23.67
N LYS A 175 -6.85 0.21 -24.89
CA LYS A 175 -6.83 -1.24 -25.14
C LYS A 175 -5.60 -1.85 -24.49
N PRO A 176 -5.75 -2.95 -23.73
CA PRO A 176 -4.60 -3.69 -23.23
C PRO A 176 -3.69 -4.05 -24.42
N GLN A 177 -2.43 -3.66 -24.34
CA GLN A 177 -1.41 -4.09 -25.31
C GLN A 177 -0.81 -5.39 -24.77
N PRO A 178 -1.12 -6.57 -25.31
CA PRO A 178 -0.71 -7.83 -24.73
C PRO A 178 0.82 -8.01 -24.66
N ASP A 179 1.59 -7.35 -25.53
CA ASP A 179 3.01 -7.61 -25.68
C ASP A 179 3.93 -6.39 -25.51
N LYS A 180 3.40 -5.22 -25.24
CA LYS A 180 4.21 -4.01 -25.10
C LYS A 180 3.64 -3.16 -24.00
N HIS A 181 4.19 -3.28 -22.81
CA HIS A 181 4.01 -2.30 -21.74
C HIS A 181 4.64 -0.98 -22.17
N LYS A 182 4.08 -0.39 -23.22
CA LYS A 182 4.45 0.93 -23.65
C LYS A 182 3.80 1.87 -22.64
N TRP A 183 4.66 2.52 -21.86
CA TRP A 183 4.21 3.58 -20.97
C TRP A 183 3.36 4.58 -21.78
N THR A 184 2.16 4.86 -21.30
CA THR A 184 1.27 5.87 -21.85
C THR A 184 1.18 6.98 -20.82
N PRO A 185 1.51 8.24 -21.17
CA PRO A 185 1.40 9.36 -20.25
C PRO A 185 0.03 9.42 -19.58
N GLY A 186 0.02 9.64 -18.26
CA GLY A 186 -1.21 9.68 -17.48
C GLY A 186 -1.79 8.31 -17.14
N THR A 187 -1.01 7.22 -17.30
CA THR A 187 -1.36 5.87 -16.84
C THR A 187 -0.24 5.28 -16.02
N MET A 188 -0.54 4.30 -15.18
CA MET A 188 0.46 3.60 -14.39
C MET A 188 0.19 2.10 -14.44
N HIS A 189 1.16 1.34 -14.90
CA HIS A 189 1.15 -0.11 -14.78
C HIS A 189 1.71 -0.52 -13.41
N ILE A 190 1.39 -1.73 -12.93
CA ILE A 190 1.93 -2.22 -11.65
C ILE A 190 3.46 -2.25 -11.61
N HIS A 191 4.12 -2.49 -12.74
CA HIS A 191 5.57 -2.40 -12.85
C HIS A 191 6.09 -0.98 -12.67
N ASP A 192 5.35 0.03 -13.15
CA ASP A 192 5.71 1.45 -13.02
C ASP A 192 5.52 1.90 -11.56
N LEU A 193 4.46 1.43 -10.91
CA LEU A 193 4.25 1.64 -9.48
C LEU A 193 5.42 1.08 -8.67
N ASN A 194 5.80 -0.18 -8.90
CA ASN A 194 6.93 -0.80 -8.20
C ASN A 194 8.25 -0.08 -8.49
N ALA A 195 8.49 0.34 -9.74
CA ALA A 195 9.67 1.11 -10.11
C ALA A 195 9.71 2.47 -9.38
N THR A 196 8.56 3.13 -9.25
CA THR A 196 8.43 4.42 -8.57
C THR A 196 8.64 4.26 -7.06
N ILE A 197 8.06 3.25 -6.43
CA ILE A 197 8.29 2.95 -5.00
C ILE A 197 9.78 2.70 -4.73
N LEU A 198 10.43 1.87 -5.57
CA LEU A 198 11.85 1.60 -5.43
C LEU A 198 12.69 2.86 -5.61
N ASN A 199 12.33 3.73 -6.56
CA ASN A 199 13.00 5.01 -6.76
C ASN A 199 12.91 5.90 -5.51
N GLN A 200 11.75 5.97 -4.86
CA GLN A 200 11.58 6.74 -3.60
C GLN A 200 12.39 6.14 -2.44
N LEU A 201 12.70 4.86 -2.48
CA LEU A 201 13.63 4.20 -1.55
C LEU A 201 15.11 4.38 -1.94
N GLY A 202 15.41 5.14 -2.99
CA GLY A 202 16.77 5.35 -3.49
C GLY A 202 17.35 4.13 -4.23
N ILE A 203 16.49 3.21 -4.68
CA ILE A 203 16.90 1.97 -5.34
C ILE A 203 16.60 2.03 -6.83
N ASP A 204 17.64 1.89 -7.67
CA ASP A 204 17.44 1.68 -9.11
C ASP A 204 16.85 0.26 -9.33
N HIS A 205 15.59 0.19 -9.69
CA HIS A 205 14.87 -1.06 -9.92
C HIS A 205 15.49 -1.94 -10.99
N ARG A 206 16.27 -1.35 -11.92
CA ARG A 206 16.96 -2.09 -12.99
C ARG A 206 18.21 -2.81 -12.50
N LYS A 207 18.80 -2.34 -11.38
CA LYS A 207 19.99 -2.91 -10.75
C LYS A 207 19.64 -3.86 -9.61
N LEU A 208 18.44 -3.76 -9.05
CA LEU A 208 17.96 -4.67 -8.02
C LEU A 208 17.56 -5.99 -8.69
N THR A 209 18.45 -6.97 -8.63
CA THR A 209 18.23 -8.29 -9.23
C THR A 209 18.35 -9.40 -8.21
N TYR A 210 17.61 -10.47 -8.46
CA TYR A 210 17.73 -11.74 -7.76
C TYR A 210 18.14 -12.83 -8.74
N ARG A 211 19.28 -13.48 -8.48
CA ARG A 211 19.80 -14.54 -9.36
C ARG A 211 19.13 -15.87 -9.04
N TYR A 212 18.46 -16.43 -10.02
CA TYR A 212 17.82 -17.73 -9.91
C TYR A 212 17.98 -18.52 -11.20
N GLN A 213 18.41 -19.79 -11.12
CA GLN A 213 18.64 -20.68 -12.26
C GLN A 213 19.48 -20.04 -13.40
N GLY A 214 20.52 -19.29 -13.03
CA GLY A 214 21.43 -18.66 -13.97
C GLY A 214 20.96 -17.35 -14.61
N ARG A 215 19.72 -16.93 -14.35
CA ARG A 215 19.15 -15.65 -14.81
C ARG A 215 19.02 -14.65 -13.64
N ASP A 216 19.27 -13.38 -13.93
CA ASP A 216 19.02 -12.28 -13.00
C ASP A 216 17.61 -11.73 -13.24
N PHE A 217 16.74 -11.89 -12.24
CA PHE A 217 15.36 -11.40 -12.27
C PHE A 217 15.28 -10.06 -11.55
N ARG A 218 14.59 -9.10 -12.14
CA ARG A 218 14.22 -7.84 -11.49
C ARG A 218 12.83 -7.95 -10.88
N LEU A 219 12.57 -7.18 -9.85
CA LEU A 219 11.24 -7.07 -9.24
C LEU A 219 10.18 -6.54 -10.24
N THR A 220 10.63 -5.69 -11.17
CA THR A 220 9.79 -5.12 -12.24
C THR A 220 9.87 -5.90 -13.56
N ASP A 221 10.44 -7.10 -13.54
CA ASP A 221 10.74 -7.92 -14.73
C ASP A 221 11.53 -7.10 -15.77
N VAL A 222 11.15 -7.14 -17.04
CA VAL A 222 11.78 -6.35 -18.11
C VAL A 222 11.16 -4.96 -18.29
N HIS A 223 10.17 -4.62 -17.47
CA HIS A 223 9.33 -3.43 -17.54
C HIS A 223 9.62 -2.44 -16.41
N GLY A 224 8.77 -1.47 -16.24
CA GLY A 224 8.79 -0.47 -15.19
C GLY A 224 9.45 0.82 -15.61
N ASN A 225 8.69 1.90 -15.48
CA ASN A 225 9.14 3.27 -15.63
C ASN A 225 8.84 4.02 -14.34
N VAL A 226 9.77 4.85 -13.89
CA VAL A 226 9.51 5.74 -12.75
C VAL A 226 8.54 6.83 -13.20
N ALA A 227 7.42 6.98 -12.51
CA ALA A 227 6.43 8.02 -12.79
C ALA A 227 6.88 9.34 -12.16
N HIS A 228 7.80 10.05 -12.83
CA HIS A 228 8.35 11.32 -12.34
C HIS A 228 7.29 12.41 -12.17
N GLU A 229 6.16 12.31 -12.86
CA GLU A 229 5.05 13.26 -12.78
C GLU A 229 4.42 13.34 -11.39
N ILE A 230 4.47 12.26 -10.62
CA ILE A 230 3.92 12.22 -9.25
C ILE A 230 4.96 12.48 -8.17
N ILE A 231 6.23 12.67 -8.53
CA ILE A 231 7.32 12.94 -7.60
C ILE A 231 7.51 14.45 -7.46
N ALA A 232 7.67 14.95 -6.21
CA ALA A 232 7.86 16.37 -5.90
C ALA A 232 9.26 16.87 -6.27
#